data_22bd740ceb5f375460c14fb6a9dff372
#
_entry.id   22bd740ceb5f375460c14fb6a9dff372
#
_cell.length_a   1.000
_cell.length_b   1.000
_cell.length_c   1.000
_cell.angle_alpha   90.00
_cell.angle_beta   90.00
_cell.angle_gamma   90.00
#
_symmetry.space_group_name_H-M   'P 1'
#
loop_
_entity.id
_entity.type
_entity.pdbx_description
1 polymer ?
#
loop_
_entity_poly.entity_id
_entity_poly.type
_entity_poly.pdbx_seq_one_letter_code
_entity_poly.pdbx_strand_id
1 'polypeptide(L)'
;THDQIEAMTVADRIAVMNKGKVQQIDTPDTIYHHPANVFVATFIGSPAMNVVKARIEGTKIVIGECAIEIPAEWLKIVGTRKEVIFGLRPEAAKPNFDNAMVKGSVDFMENTGNLKTASLTLADGQNFFIQDSNQNIDLRNVTGFDFDWTNVNLFDVETEENIGYVEA
;
A
#
# COMPACT_ATOMS: atom_id res chain seq x y z
N THR A 1 -21.37 11.65 0.83
CA THR A 1 -21.38 11.28 2.24
C THR A 1 -20.00 11.45 2.86
N HIS A 2 -19.98 11.73 4.14
CA HIS A 2 -18.76 11.79 4.95
C HIS A 2 -18.42 10.43 5.57
N ASP A 3 -19.36 9.50 5.54
CA ASP A 3 -19.18 8.18 6.12
C ASP A 3 -18.75 7.19 5.04
N GLN A 4 -17.41 6.97 4.96
CA GLN A 4 -16.85 6.02 4.01
C GLN A 4 -17.29 4.58 4.31
N ILE A 5 -17.41 4.23 5.59
CA ILE A 5 -17.80 2.87 6.00
C ILE A 5 -19.21 2.59 5.51
N GLU A 6 -20.12 3.52 5.70
CA GLU A 6 -21.50 3.38 5.22
C GLU A 6 -21.53 3.24 3.69
N ALA A 7 -20.82 4.11 2.96
CA ALA A 7 -20.76 4.05 1.51
C ALA A 7 -20.19 2.71 1.02
N MET A 8 -19.11 2.25 1.63
CA MET A 8 -18.45 0.99 1.25
C MET A 8 -19.29 -0.26 1.56
N THR A 9 -20.22 -0.14 2.50
CA THR A 9 -21.05 -1.27 2.96
C THR A 9 -22.34 -1.42 2.17
N VAL A 10 -22.99 -0.32 1.78
CA VAL A 10 -24.34 -0.36 1.22
C VAL A 10 -24.43 -0.01 -0.26
N ALA A 11 -23.43 0.64 -0.81
CA ALA A 11 -23.47 1.08 -2.20
C ALA A 11 -23.02 -0.02 -3.17
N ASP A 12 -23.69 -0.11 -4.33
CA ASP A 12 -23.25 -0.97 -5.43
C ASP A 12 -22.07 -0.32 -6.17
N ARG A 13 -22.09 0.99 -6.30
CA ARG A 13 -21.02 1.78 -6.91
C ARG A 13 -20.80 3.05 -6.10
N ILE A 14 -19.55 3.50 -6.08
CA ILE A 14 -19.14 4.70 -5.35
C ILE A 14 -18.40 5.63 -6.30
N ALA A 15 -18.69 6.92 -6.19
CA ALA A 15 -17.91 7.96 -6.85
C ALA A 15 -17.02 8.65 -5.82
N VAL A 16 -15.72 8.62 -6.03
CA VAL A 16 -14.76 9.36 -5.21
C VAL A 16 -14.48 10.69 -5.90
N MET A 17 -14.68 11.77 -5.17
CA MET A 17 -14.54 13.12 -5.71
C MET A 17 -13.44 13.91 -5.00
N ASN A 18 -12.78 14.77 -5.75
CA ASN A 18 -11.80 15.71 -5.22
C ASN A 18 -11.96 17.05 -5.94
N LYS A 19 -12.21 18.10 -5.15
CA LYS A 19 -12.34 19.48 -5.67
C LYS A 19 -13.36 19.58 -6.83
N GLY A 20 -14.49 18.89 -6.70
CA GLY A 20 -15.56 18.91 -7.69
C GLY A 20 -15.34 18.02 -8.91
N LYS A 21 -14.22 17.29 -8.95
CA LYS A 21 -13.93 16.35 -10.04
C LYS A 21 -14.04 14.92 -9.59
N VAL A 22 -14.61 14.07 -10.42
CA VAL A 22 -14.69 12.63 -10.18
C VAL A 22 -13.32 12.01 -10.41
N GLN A 23 -12.79 11.34 -9.39
CA GLN A 23 -11.51 10.63 -9.46
C GLN A 23 -11.69 9.18 -9.89
N GLN A 24 -12.75 8.54 -9.44
CA GLN A 24 -13.06 7.15 -9.77
C GLN A 24 -14.52 6.87 -9.48
N ILE A 25 -15.17 6.10 -10.36
CA ILE A 25 -16.50 5.54 -10.13
C ILE A 25 -16.39 4.04 -10.34
N ASP A 26 -16.62 3.28 -9.28
CA ASP A 26 -16.49 1.83 -9.36
C ASP A 26 -17.18 1.15 -8.19
N THR A 27 -17.10 -0.19 -8.15
CA THR A 27 -17.55 -0.94 -6.98
C THR A 27 -16.66 -0.63 -5.78
N PRO A 28 -17.17 -0.75 -4.55
CA PRO A 28 -16.35 -0.58 -3.35
C PRO A 28 -15.09 -1.44 -3.36
N ASP A 29 -15.21 -2.68 -3.78
CA ASP A 29 -14.08 -3.62 -3.85
C ASP A 29 -12.98 -3.13 -4.77
N THR A 30 -13.34 -2.70 -5.99
CA THR A 30 -12.37 -2.18 -6.95
C THR A 30 -11.71 -0.89 -6.46
N ILE A 31 -12.48 0.01 -5.88
CA ILE A 31 -11.93 1.26 -5.32
C ILE A 31 -10.92 0.97 -4.21
N TYR A 32 -11.21 0.00 -3.36
CA TYR A 32 -10.32 -0.36 -2.26
C TYR A 32 -9.04 -1.05 -2.74
N HIS A 33 -9.18 -2.05 -3.62
CA HIS A 33 -8.04 -2.86 -4.06
C HIS A 33 -7.29 -2.29 -5.26
N HIS A 34 -7.97 -1.54 -6.12
CA HIS A 34 -7.40 -0.96 -7.35
C HIS A 34 -7.78 0.51 -7.50
N PRO A 35 -7.31 1.36 -6.58
CA PRO A 35 -7.59 2.80 -6.68
C PRO A 35 -6.97 3.38 -7.94
N ALA A 36 -7.69 4.28 -8.60
CA ALA A 36 -7.29 4.86 -9.87
C ALA A 36 -6.07 5.78 -9.77
N ASN A 37 -5.83 6.34 -8.60
CA ASN A 37 -4.70 7.24 -8.36
C ASN A 37 -4.35 7.30 -6.87
N VAL A 38 -3.27 8.01 -6.57
CA VAL A 38 -2.80 8.18 -5.18
C VAL A 38 -3.85 8.85 -4.29
N PHE A 39 -4.59 9.82 -4.84
CA PHE A 39 -5.64 10.48 -4.06
C PHE A 39 -6.68 9.46 -3.55
N VAL A 40 -7.21 8.63 -4.44
CA VAL A 40 -8.20 7.60 -4.07
C VAL A 40 -7.60 6.62 -3.06
N ALA A 41 -6.38 6.17 -3.32
CA ALA A 41 -5.67 5.21 -2.46
C ALA A 41 -5.51 5.71 -1.03
N THR A 42 -5.19 6.98 -0.87
CA THR A 42 -4.92 7.59 0.44
C THR A 42 -6.18 8.18 1.08
N PHE A 43 -7.23 8.42 0.30
CA PHE A 43 -8.51 8.91 0.82
C PHE A 43 -9.37 7.79 1.39
N ILE A 44 -9.36 6.61 0.75
CA ILE A 44 -10.18 5.47 1.14
C ILE A 44 -9.40 4.58 2.11
N GLY A 45 -10.02 4.28 3.23
CA GLY A 45 -9.46 3.41 4.28
C GLY A 45 -8.96 4.18 5.48
N SER A 46 -8.91 3.49 6.62
CA SER A 46 -8.41 4.02 7.89
C SER A 46 -7.71 2.90 8.65
N PRO A 47 -6.37 2.91 8.69
CA PRO A 47 -5.47 3.84 8.02
C PRO A 47 -5.50 3.73 6.50
N ALA A 48 -5.01 4.78 5.84
CA ALA A 48 -4.93 4.83 4.39
C ALA A 48 -3.89 3.86 3.83
N MET A 49 -3.92 3.64 2.51
CA MET A 49 -2.86 2.89 1.83
C MET A 49 -1.51 3.56 2.06
N ASN A 50 -0.49 2.77 2.37
CA ASN A 50 0.88 3.25 2.34
C ASN A 50 1.27 3.58 0.90
N VAL A 51 1.83 4.76 0.67
CA VAL A 51 2.38 5.15 -0.62
C VAL A 51 3.79 5.66 -0.38
N VAL A 52 4.77 4.99 -0.96
CA VAL A 52 6.18 5.34 -0.81
C VAL A 52 6.85 5.36 -2.17
N LYS A 53 7.85 6.21 -2.32
CA LYS A 53 8.64 6.27 -3.55
C LYS A 53 9.59 5.07 -3.61
N ALA A 54 9.71 4.48 -4.80
CA ALA A 54 10.59 3.35 -5.04
C ALA A 54 11.31 3.52 -6.37
N ARG A 55 12.54 3.03 -6.44
CA ARG A 55 13.33 3.04 -7.67
C ARG A 55 13.18 1.72 -8.39
N ILE A 56 13.32 1.76 -9.70
CA ILE A 56 13.41 0.55 -10.53
C ILE A 56 14.85 0.40 -11.00
N GLU A 57 15.48 -0.68 -10.62
CA GLU A 57 16.87 -0.99 -11.00
C GLU A 57 16.91 -2.37 -11.67
N GLY A 58 16.96 -2.35 -13.02
CA GLY A 58 16.90 -3.59 -13.80
C GLY A 58 15.58 -4.30 -13.62
N THR A 59 15.59 -5.50 -13.08
CA THR A 59 14.40 -6.32 -12.80
C THR A 59 13.92 -6.20 -11.37
N LYS A 60 14.46 -5.25 -10.61
CA LYS A 60 14.17 -5.11 -9.18
C LYS A 60 13.54 -3.76 -8.86
N ILE A 61 12.67 -3.77 -7.86
CA ILE A 61 12.16 -2.56 -7.22
C ILE A 61 12.90 -2.36 -5.90
N VAL A 62 13.34 -1.13 -5.64
CA VAL A 62 14.05 -0.77 -4.41
C VAL A 62 13.13 0.03 -3.53
N ILE A 63 12.69 -0.57 -2.44
CA ILE A 63 11.77 0.01 -1.46
C ILE A 63 12.53 0.14 -0.14
N GLY A 64 12.65 1.38 0.38
CA GLY A 64 13.38 1.60 1.63
C GLY A 64 14.79 1.01 1.60
N GLU A 65 15.49 1.15 0.48
CA GLU A 65 16.84 0.60 0.21
C GLU A 65 16.88 -0.93 0.14
N CYS A 66 15.74 -1.62 0.13
CA CYS A 66 15.66 -3.07 -0.05
C CYS A 66 15.30 -3.40 -1.49
N ALA A 67 16.13 -4.18 -2.17
CA ALA A 67 15.91 -4.60 -3.54
C ALA A 67 15.07 -5.89 -3.58
N ILE A 68 13.99 -5.87 -4.32
CA ILE A 68 13.04 -6.97 -4.42
C ILE A 68 12.81 -7.30 -5.88
N GLU A 69 12.88 -8.57 -6.24
CA GLU A 69 12.66 -9.02 -7.61
C GLU A 69 11.22 -8.73 -8.06
N ILE A 70 11.08 -8.15 -9.24
CA ILE A 70 9.76 -7.85 -9.83
C ILE A 70 9.33 -9.06 -10.65
N PRO A 71 8.12 -9.61 -10.42
CA PRO A 71 7.61 -10.68 -11.27
C PRO A 71 7.52 -10.25 -12.73
N ALA A 72 7.70 -11.21 -13.65
CA ALA A 72 7.75 -10.93 -15.09
C ALA A 72 6.52 -10.17 -15.60
N GLU A 73 5.34 -10.50 -15.09
CA GLU A 73 4.09 -9.85 -15.47
C GLU A 73 4.05 -8.40 -15.05
N TRP A 74 4.62 -8.08 -13.89
CA TRP A 74 4.72 -6.72 -13.40
C TRP A 74 5.78 -5.90 -14.15
N LEU A 75 6.85 -6.55 -14.63
CA LEU A 75 7.87 -5.87 -15.43
C LEU A 75 7.28 -5.25 -16.69
N LYS A 76 6.30 -5.90 -17.30
CA LYS A 76 5.58 -5.37 -18.48
C LYS A 76 4.82 -4.08 -18.13
N ILE A 77 4.21 -4.04 -16.96
CA ILE A 77 3.44 -2.89 -16.48
C ILE A 77 4.39 -1.74 -16.14
N VAL A 78 5.49 -2.01 -15.47
CA VAL A 78 6.50 -1.02 -15.10
C VAL A 78 7.14 -0.39 -16.35
N GLY A 79 7.40 -1.19 -17.37
CA GLY A 79 7.98 -0.71 -18.62
C GLY A 79 9.39 -0.15 -18.42
N THR A 80 9.62 1.05 -18.94
CA THR A 80 10.93 1.72 -18.89
C THR A 80 11.05 2.72 -17.74
N ARG A 81 10.10 2.74 -16.82
CA ARG A 81 10.13 3.67 -15.69
C ARG A 81 11.34 3.43 -14.79
N LYS A 82 11.90 4.51 -14.26
CA LYS A 82 13.03 4.47 -13.31
C LYS A 82 12.57 4.63 -11.88
N GLU A 83 11.37 5.17 -11.70
CA GLU A 83 10.75 5.37 -10.39
C GLU A 83 9.25 5.09 -10.49
N VAL A 84 8.69 4.66 -9.38
CA VAL A 84 7.25 4.48 -9.20
C VAL A 84 6.89 4.86 -7.78
N ILE A 85 5.59 5.05 -7.53
CA ILE A 85 5.05 5.10 -6.18
C ILE A 85 4.53 3.68 -5.89
N PHE A 86 5.06 3.09 -4.81
CA PHE A 86 4.65 1.76 -4.34
C PHE A 86 3.53 1.92 -3.33
N GLY A 87 2.39 1.29 -3.59
CA GLY A 87 1.22 1.32 -2.71
C GLY A 87 0.91 -0.05 -2.13
N LEU A 88 0.70 -0.09 -0.82
CA LEU A 88 0.32 -1.32 -0.12
C LEU A 88 -0.54 -0.96 1.10
N ARG A 89 -1.67 -1.63 1.26
CA ARG A 89 -2.52 -1.46 2.43
C ARG A 89 -1.80 -1.96 3.68
N PRO A 90 -1.97 -1.31 4.84
CA PRO A 90 -1.29 -1.74 6.07
C PRO A 90 -1.55 -3.20 6.46
N GLU A 91 -2.77 -3.69 6.28
CA GLU A 91 -3.13 -5.09 6.57
C GLU A 91 -2.53 -6.10 5.57
N ALA A 92 -2.08 -5.64 4.42
CA ALA A 92 -1.40 -6.48 3.43
C ALA A 92 0.12 -6.56 3.67
N ALA A 93 0.65 -5.75 4.56
CA ALA A 93 2.04 -5.81 4.98
C ALA A 93 2.16 -6.84 6.11
N LYS A 94 2.74 -7.99 5.80
CA LYS A 94 2.86 -9.09 6.77
C LYS A 94 4.07 -8.86 7.67
N PRO A 95 3.89 -8.77 8.99
CA PRO A 95 5.02 -8.61 9.91
C PRO A 95 6.04 -9.74 9.75
N ASN A 96 7.32 -9.37 9.72
CA ASN A 96 8.42 -10.33 9.71
C ASN A 96 9.39 -9.99 10.83
N PHE A 97 9.84 -10.99 11.56
CA PHE A 97 10.65 -10.84 12.76
C PHE A 97 12.11 -11.28 12.54
N ASP A 98 12.47 -11.59 11.31
CA ASP A 98 13.81 -12.07 10.98
C ASP A 98 14.27 -11.40 9.68
N ASN A 99 14.23 -12.08 8.55
CA ASN A 99 14.74 -11.58 7.28
C ASN A 99 13.60 -11.04 6.40
N ALA A 100 13.15 -9.83 6.69
CA ALA A 100 12.04 -9.19 5.99
C ALA A 100 12.42 -8.78 4.57
N MET A 101 11.44 -8.83 3.65
CA MET A 101 11.59 -8.29 2.30
C MET A 101 11.92 -6.80 2.33
N VAL A 102 11.19 -6.04 3.15
CA VAL A 102 11.44 -4.62 3.38
C VAL A 102 11.73 -4.42 4.87
N LYS A 103 12.91 -3.92 5.18
CA LYS A 103 13.34 -3.70 6.56
C LYS A 103 12.94 -2.32 7.03
N GLY A 104 12.61 -2.21 8.31
CA GLY A 104 12.26 -0.95 8.94
C GLY A 104 12.37 -1.02 10.45
N SER A 105 12.45 0.14 11.07
CA SER A 105 12.53 0.27 12.52
C SER A 105 11.19 0.75 13.06
N VAL A 106 10.71 0.13 14.14
CA VAL A 106 9.45 0.51 14.77
C VAL A 106 9.62 1.86 15.49
N ASP A 107 8.77 2.81 15.15
CA ASP A 107 8.73 4.13 15.82
C ASP A 107 7.75 4.10 16.99
N PHE A 108 6.53 3.64 16.73
CA PHE A 108 5.51 3.50 17.75
C PHE A 108 4.49 2.44 17.33
N MET A 109 3.69 2.03 18.30
CA MET A 109 2.63 1.04 18.11
C MET A 109 1.33 1.49 18.76
N GLU A 110 0.25 1.02 18.18
CA GLU A 110 -1.09 1.22 18.73
C GLU A 110 -1.83 -0.12 18.73
N ASN A 111 -2.58 -0.35 19.81
CA ASN A 111 -3.43 -1.52 19.93
C ASN A 111 -4.85 -1.06 20.25
N THR A 112 -5.78 -1.27 19.34
CA THR A 112 -7.18 -0.87 19.49
C THR A 112 -8.06 -2.01 19.97
N GLY A 113 -7.46 -3.09 20.48
CA GLY A 113 -8.16 -4.26 21.00
C GLY A 113 -8.31 -5.37 19.97
N ASN A 114 -8.71 -5.05 18.77
CA ASN A 114 -8.86 -6.03 17.68
C ASN A 114 -7.79 -5.90 16.58
N LEU A 115 -7.06 -4.79 16.57
CA LEU A 115 -5.98 -4.54 15.60
C LEU A 115 -4.76 -3.95 16.28
N LYS A 116 -3.60 -4.44 15.91
CA LYS A 116 -2.32 -3.84 16.26
C LYS A 116 -1.76 -3.15 15.02
N THR A 117 -1.31 -1.91 15.19
CA THR A 117 -0.70 -1.12 14.12
C THR A 117 0.68 -0.70 14.59
N ALA A 118 1.68 -0.84 13.72
CA ALA A 118 3.02 -0.32 13.98
C ALA A 118 3.40 0.66 12.87
N SER A 119 4.00 1.77 13.28
CA SER A 119 4.63 2.71 12.37
C SER A 119 6.10 2.36 12.24
N LEU A 120 6.57 2.15 11.02
CA LEU A 120 7.96 1.85 10.72
C LEU A 120 8.60 3.03 10.00
N THR A 121 9.89 3.24 10.27
CA THR A 121 10.74 4.09 9.43
C THR A 121 11.63 3.19 8.60
N LEU A 122 11.55 3.33 7.28
CA LEU A 122 12.38 2.59 6.34
C LEU A 122 13.79 3.20 6.27
N ALA A 123 14.74 2.50 5.66
CA ALA A 123 16.13 2.96 5.60
C ALA A 123 16.32 4.30 4.88
N ASP A 124 15.42 4.64 3.94
CA ASP A 124 15.43 5.92 3.22
C ASP A 124 14.66 7.03 3.95
N GLY A 125 14.17 6.78 5.15
CA GLY A 125 13.45 7.75 5.96
C GLY A 125 11.94 7.81 5.74
N GLN A 126 11.40 7.07 4.78
CA GLN A 126 9.97 7.04 4.54
C GLN A 126 9.25 6.24 5.63
N ASN A 127 8.04 6.65 5.97
CA ASN A 127 7.21 5.94 6.96
C ASN A 127 6.33 4.90 6.30
N PHE A 128 6.06 3.83 7.03
CA PHE A 128 5.22 2.74 6.55
C PHE A 128 4.44 2.14 7.72
N PHE A 129 3.13 1.99 7.57
CA PHE A 129 2.28 1.38 8.58
C PHE A 129 2.02 -0.08 8.25
N ILE A 130 2.19 -0.94 9.25
CA ILE A 130 1.82 -2.35 9.19
C ILE A 130 0.73 -2.63 10.22
N GLN A 131 -0.14 -3.57 9.91
CA GLN A 131 -1.31 -3.86 10.74
C GLN A 131 -1.54 -5.37 10.81
N ASP A 132 -1.86 -5.86 12.01
CA ASP A 132 -2.17 -7.27 12.22
C ASP A 132 -3.30 -7.43 13.24
N SER A 133 -4.21 -8.35 12.97
CA SER A 133 -5.32 -8.69 13.87
C SER A 133 -4.92 -9.74 14.92
N ASN A 134 -3.77 -10.38 14.78
CA ASN A 134 -3.32 -11.41 15.72
C ASN A 134 -2.79 -10.77 17.00
N GLN A 135 -3.56 -10.90 18.07
CA GLN A 135 -3.22 -10.30 19.36
C GLN A 135 -2.03 -10.99 20.06
N ASN A 136 -1.60 -12.15 19.57
CA ASN A 136 -0.43 -12.87 20.12
C ASN A 136 0.89 -12.41 19.53
N ILE A 137 0.87 -11.54 18.51
CA ILE A 137 2.06 -10.99 17.89
C ILE A 137 2.51 -9.74 18.64
N ASP A 138 3.81 -9.64 18.92
CA ASP A 138 4.41 -8.42 19.48
C ASP A 138 5.13 -7.66 18.36
N LEU A 139 4.49 -6.63 17.83
CA LEU A 139 5.03 -5.84 16.74
C LEU A 139 6.27 -5.01 17.12
N ARG A 140 6.59 -4.89 18.42
CA ARG A 140 7.80 -4.17 18.86
C ARG A 140 9.08 -4.82 18.36
N ASN A 141 9.05 -6.13 18.13
CA ASN A 141 10.23 -6.91 17.73
C ASN A 141 10.30 -7.14 16.21
N VAL A 142 9.39 -6.56 15.44
CA VAL A 142 9.37 -6.73 14.00
C VAL A 142 10.61 -6.09 13.36
N THR A 143 11.18 -6.78 12.37
CA THR A 143 12.35 -6.30 11.63
C THR A 143 11.96 -5.64 10.31
N GLY A 144 10.70 -5.78 9.91
CA GLY A 144 10.16 -5.25 8.69
C GLY A 144 8.90 -5.98 8.29
N PHE A 145 8.62 -6.03 7.01
CA PHE A 145 7.42 -6.69 6.50
C PHE A 145 7.68 -7.41 5.18
N ASP A 146 6.83 -8.40 4.92
CA ASP A 146 6.73 -9.07 3.63
C ASP A 146 5.42 -8.69 2.97
N PHE A 147 5.32 -8.88 1.67
CA PHE A 147 4.09 -8.64 0.93
C PHE A 147 3.96 -9.61 -0.24
N ASP A 148 2.71 -9.77 -0.69
CA ASP A 148 2.38 -10.50 -1.89
C ASP A 148 2.11 -9.50 -3.02
N TRP A 149 2.67 -9.73 -4.20
CA TRP A 149 2.49 -8.86 -5.35
C TRP A 149 1.03 -8.70 -5.78
N THR A 150 0.16 -9.64 -5.46
CA THR A 150 -1.28 -9.54 -5.73
C THR A 150 -1.94 -8.35 -5.01
N ASN A 151 -1.33 -7.87 -3.92
CA ASN A 151 -1.83 -6.75 -3.13
C ASN A 151 -1.15 -5.42 -3.46
N VAL A 152 -0.22 -5.42 -4.39
CA VAL A 152 0.58 -4.23 -4.74
C VAL A 152 -0.19 -3.35 -5.70
N ASN A 153 -0.09 -2.03 -5.49
CA ASN A 153 -0.47 -1.02 -6.45
C ASN A 153 0.76 -0.16 -6.77
N LEU A 154 0.96 0.12 -8.04
CA LEU A 154 2.02 1.01 -8.49
C LEU A 154 1.40 2.21 -9.18
N PHE A 155 1.95 3.39 -8.89
CA PHE A 155 1.47 4.65 -9.46
C PHE A 155 2.62 5.38 -10.15
N ASP A 156 2.28 6.14 -11.18
CA ASP A 156 3.23 7.00 -11.87
C ASP A 156 3.65 8.16 -10.96
N VAL A 157 4.95 8.48 -10.92
CA VAL A 157 5.46 9.52 -10.01
C VAL A 157 5.04 10.93 -10.41
N GLU A 158 4.75 11.17 -11.69
CA GLU A 158 4.36 12.50 -12.18
C GLU A 158 2.84 12.69 -12.17
N THR A 159 2.09 11.73 -12.72
CA THR A 159 0.64 11.84 -12.85
C THR A 159 -0.09 11.33 -11.60
N GLU A 160 0.58 10.51 -10.80
CA GLU A 160 0.02 9.79 -9.65
C GLU A 160 -1.10 8.81 -10.02
N GLU A 161 -1.23 8.51 -11.29
CA GLU A 161 -2.20 7.52 -11.77
C GLU A 161 -1.70 6.10 -11.59
N ASN A 162 -2.62 5.18 -11.31
CA ASN A 162 -2.32 3.75 -11.26
C ASN A 162 -1.84 3.29 -12.63
N ILE A 163 -0.71 2.60 -12.69
CA ILE A 163 -0.11 2.18 -13.97
C ILE A 163 -0.62 0.82 -14.45
N GLY A 164 -1.53 0.22 -13.71
CA GLY A 164 -2.09 -1.09 -14.01
C GLY A 164 -1.81 -2.11 -12.91
N TYR A 165 -2.41 -3.27 -13.01
CA TYR A 165 -2.24 -4.36 -12.06
C TYR A 165 -2.35 -5.69 -12.80
N VAL A 166 -1.84 -6.75 -12.15
CA VAL A 166 -1.93 -8.12 -12.66
C VAL A 166 -3.16 -8.76 -12.05
N GLU A 167 -4.07 -9.23 -12.89
CA GLU A 167 -5.25 -9.97 -12.42
C GLU A 167 -4.82 -11.34 -11.90
N ALA A 168 -5.44 -11.70 -10.79
CA ALA A 168 -5.18 -12.98 -10.15
C ALA A 168 -5.82 -14.16 -10.93
#